data_df79af017d7d46ed00fbc8ee619e0d96
#
_entry.id   df79af017d7d46ed00fbc8ee619e0d96
#
_cell.length_a   1.000
_cell.length_b   1.000
_cell.length_c   1.000
_cell.angle_alpha   90.00
_cell.angle_beta   90.00
_cell.angle_gamma   90.00
#
_symmetry.space_group_name_H-M   'P 1'
#
loop_
_entity.id
_entity.type
_entity.pdbx_description
1 polymer ?
#
loop_
_entity_poly.entity_id
_entity_poly.type
_entity_poly.pdbx_seq_one_letter_code
_entity_poly.pdbx_strand_id
1 'polypeptide(L)'
;IKKDKHTLYADLKFESEQKRKLNSILIRQSENTQSKKFPKNYLTQINKKYKNSIFNQKTVEQIHQDFKSFGFVNQVKYPEILFTKDSTRIYVYLEKKNSNTFDGFVGFSNNETKKITLNGYLDLKLENILVSGETLSLYWKTDGNDQKTFKASIELPYLFKTPIGLKTQIQVFRQDTTFQNTKTAID
;
A
#
# COMPACT_ATOMS: atom_id res chain seq x y z
N ILE A 1 -4.30 -32.00 -42.59
CA ILE A 1 -3.29 -32.94 -42.11
C ILE A 1 -3.02 -33.91 -43.27
N LYS A 2 -1.81 -33.93 -43.78
CA LYS A 2 -1.37 -34.91 -44.79
C LYS A 2 -0.55 -35.97 -44.08
N LYS A 3 -0.82 -37.20 -44.33
CA LYS A 3 -0.14 -38.35 -43.74
C LYS A 3 0.69 -39.07 -44.82
N ASP A 4 1.97 -39.14 -44.63
CA ASP A 4 2.86 -40.01 -45.37
C ASP A 4 3.27 -41.20 -44.51
N LYS A 5 3.82 -42.29 -45.10
CA LYS A 5 4.01 -43.60 -44.42
C LYS A 5 4.73 -43.50 -43.04
N HIS A 6 5.50 -42.47 -42.81
CA HIS A 6 6.24 -42.26 -41.53
C HIS A 6 6.24 -40.85 -40.97
N THR A 7 5.51 -39.91 -41.61
CA THR A 7 5.55 -38.50 -41.20
C THR A 7 4.17 -37.87 -41.28
N LEU A 8 3.83 -37.08 -40.26
CA LEU A 8 2.56 -36.36 -40.14
C LEU A 8 2.84 -34.89 -40.38
N TYR A 9 2.25 -34.31 -41.42
CA TYR A 9 2.35 -32.87 -41.69
C TYR A 9 1.05 -32.20 -41.30
N ALA A 10 1.15 -31.10 -40.54
CA ALA A 10 0.02 -30.25 -40.18
C ALA A 10 0.31 -28.80 -40.56
N ASP A 11 -0.51 -28.25 -41.42
CA ASP A 11 -0.47 -26.83 -41.75
C ASP A 11 -1.34 -26.10 -40.74
N LEU A 12 -0.73 -25.22 -39.93
CA LEU A 12 -1.41 -24.39 -38.97
C LEU A 12 -1.68 -23.02 -39.62
N LYS A 13 -2.94 -22.72 -39.90
CA LYS A 13 -3.33 -21.39 -40.31
C LYS A 13 -3.66 -20.59 -39.08
N PHE A 14 -2.96 -19.49 -38.88
CA PHE A 14 -3.13 -18.60 -37.76
C PHE A 14 -3.57 -17.22 -38.28
N GLU A 15 -4.76 -16.78 -37.87
CA GLU A 15 -5.25 -15.43 -38.11
C GLU A 15 -5.16 -14.65 -36.80
N SER A 16 -4.31 -13.62 -36.76
CA SER A 16 -4.19 -12.77 -35.58
C SER A 16 -5.09 -11.55 -35.73
N GLU A 17 -6.00 -11.39 -34.80
CA GLU A 17 -6.79 -10.15 -34.67
C GLU A 17 -5.95 -9.00 -34.08
N GLN A 18 -6.57 -7.82 -33.97
CA GLN A 18 -5.93 -6.65 -33.35
C GLN A 18 -5.58 -6.92 -31.89
N LYS A 19 -4.43 -6.40 -31.46
CA LYS A 19 -4.00 -6.50 -30.07
C LYS A 19 -5.03 -5.88 -29.13
N ARG A 20 -5.51 -6.67 -28.17
CA ARG A 20 -6.46 -6.18 -27.17
C ARG A 20 -5.83 -5.14 -26.25
N LYS A 21 -6.64 -4.18 -25.83
CA LYS A 21 -6.27 -3.16 -24.86
C LYS A 21 -7.01 -3.39 -23.55
N LEU A 22 -6.38 -3.06 -22.42
CA LEU A 22 -7.01 -3.11 -21.12
C LEU A 22 -8.00 -1.94 -20.97
N ASN A 23 -9.24 -2.23 -20.65
CA ASN A 23 -10.29 -1.23 -20.48
C ASN A 23 -10.40 -0.77 -19.01
N SER A 24 -10.38 -1.70 -18.07
CA SER A 24 -10.52 -1.36 -16.65
C SER A 24 -10.01 -2.45 -15.72
N ILE A 25 -9.62 -2.04 -14.52
CA ILE A 25 -9.33 -2.88 -13.39
C ILE A 25 -10.45 -2.68 -12.37
N LEU A 26 -11.05 -3.78 -11.92
CA LEU A 26 -12.15 -3.81 -10.99
C LEU A 26 -11.73 -4.57 -9.73
N ILE A 27 -12.09 -4.03 -8.57
CA ILE A 27 -11.81 -4.68 -7.29
C ILE A 27 -13.03 -5.46 -6.83
N ARG A 28 -12.78 -6.67 -6.35
CA ARG A 28 -13.72 -7.51 -5.63
C ARG A 28 -13.23 -7.67 -4.20
N GLN A 29 -14.01 -7.22 -3.25
CA GLN A 29 -13.76 -7.41 -1.81
C GLN A 29 -14.86 -8.28 -1.24
N SER A 30 -14.51 -9.11 -0.24
CA SER A 30 -15.49 -9.88 0.51
C SER A 30 -16.48 -8.93 1.20
N GLU A 31 -17.77 -9.24 1.13
CA GLU A 31 -18.86 -8.40 1.66
C GLU A 31 -18.99 -8.45 3.20
N ASN A 32 -18.01 -9.02 3.89
CA ASN A 32 -18.03 -8.97 5.35
C ASN A 32 -18.10 -7.51 5.81
N THR A 33 -19.21 -7.19 6.42
CA THR A 33 -19.80 -5.88 6.71
C THR A 33 -18.93 -4.88 7.49
N GLN A 34 -17.71 -5.23 7.86
CA GLN A 34 -16.75 -4.35 8.56
C GLN A 34 -15.47 -4.04 7.76
N SER A 35 -15.32 -4.56 6.55
CA SER A 35 -14.13 -4.28 5.76
C SER A 35 -14.21 -2.89 5.14
N LYS A 36 -13.30 -2.00 5.52
CA LYS A 36 -13.14 -0.70 4.84
C LYS A 36 -12.89 -0.95 3.35
N LYS A 37 -13.62 -0.23 2.51
CA LYS A 37 -13.49 -0.32 1.05
C LYS A 37 -12.08 0.10 0.63
N PHE A 38 -11.57 -0.50 -0.45
CA PHE A 38 -10.32 -0.07 -1.06
C PHE A 38 -10.38 1.41 -1.47
N PRO A 39 -9.32 2.21 -1.23
CA PRO A 39 -9.33 3.64 -1.51
C PRO A 39 -9.60 3.96 -2.98
N LYS A 40 -10.63 4.75 -3.24
CA LYS A 40 -11.03 5.12 -4.61
C LYS A 40 -9.93 5.87 -5.36
N ASN A 41 -9.14 6.68 -4.66
CA ASN A 41 -8.04 7.43 -5.26
C ASN A 41 -6.99 6.50 -5.85
N TYR A 42 -6.59 5.45 -5.11
CA TYR A 42 -5.68 4.42 -5.61
C TYR A 42 -6.23 3.71 -6.85
N LEU A 43 -7.48 3.24 -6.78
CA LEU A 43 -8.09 2.57 -7.91
C LEU A 43 -8.16 3.47 -9.15
N THR A 44 -8.44 4.75 -8.97
CA THR A 44 -8.47 5.73 -10.06
C THR A 44 -7.08 5.89 -10.68
N GLN A 45 -6.01 6.00 -9.89
CA GLN A 45 -4.66 6.16 -10.41
C GLN A 45 -4.14 4.89 -11.08
N ILE A 46 -4.42 3.72 -10.50
CA ILE A 46 -4.07 2.45 -11.12
C ILE A 46 -4.79 2.28 -12.46
N ASN A 47 -6.09 2.58 -12.52
CA ASN A 47 -6.83 2.53 -13.78
C ASN A 47 -6.24 3.51 -14.82
N LYS A 48 -5.87 4.74 -14.43
CA LYS A 48 -5.21 5.69 -15.33
C LYS A 48 -3.87 5.17 -15.85
N LYS A 49 -3.07 4.51 -14.99
CA LYS A 49 -1.76 3.94 -15.34
C LYS A 49 -1.87 2.86 -16.41
N TYR A 50 -2.90 2.01 -16.33
CA TYR A 50 -3.01 0.81 -17.15
C TYR A 50 -4.07 0.90 -18.27
N LYS A 51 -4.99 1.85 -18.21
CA LYS A 51 -6.04 2.00 -19.22
C LYS A 51 -5.45 2.20 -20.62
N ASN A 52 -5.98 1.50 -21.59
CA ASN A 52 -5.54 1.49 -22.99
C ASN A 52 -4.14 0.92 -23.24
N SER A 53 -3.45 0.38 -22.22
CA SER A 53 -2.24 -0.39 -22.45
C SER A 53 -2.56 -1.67 -23.23
N ILE A 54 -1.58 -2.15 -24.01
CA ILE A 54 -1.72 -3.43 -24.70
C ILE A 54 -1.82 -4.52 -23.63
N PHE A 55 -2.87 -5.34 -23.75
CA PHE A 55 -3.06 -6.47 -22.86
C PHE A 55 -2.01 -7.56 -23.18
N ASN A 56 -1.24 -7.93 -22.18
CA ASN A 56 -0.30 -9.04 -22.21
C ASN A 56 -0.05 -9.56 -20.79
N GLN A 57 0.60 -10.73 -20.69
CA GLN A 57 0.90 -11.35 -19.39
C GLN A 57 1.74 -10.45 -18.48
N LYS A 58 2.71 -9.71 -19.02
CA LYS A 58 3.55 -8.80 -18.25
C LYS A 58 2.73 -7.67 -17.61
N THR A 59 1.72 -7.15 -18.31
CA THR A 59 0.81 -6.13 -17.75
C THR A 59 0.01 -6.69 -16.58
N VAL A 60 -0.49 -7.92 -16.68
CA VAL A 60 -1.21 -8.58 -15.58
C VAL A 60 -0.31 -8.79 -14.37
N GLU A 61 0.93 -9.22 -14.60
CA GLU A 61 1.93 -9.40 -13.55
C GLU A 61 2.26 -8.09 -12.84
N GLN A 62 2.44 -7.01 -13.59
CA GLN A 62 2.67 -5.68 -13.02
C GLN A 62 1.50 -5.21 -12.15
N ILE A 63 0.26 -5.43 -12.62
CA ILE A 63 -0.95 -5.13 -11.82
C ILE A 63 -0.96 -5.98 -10.56
N HIS A 64 -0.65 -7.27 -10.65
CA HIS A 64 -0.54 -8.15 -9.50
C HIS A 64 0.46 -7.61 -8.46
N GLN A 65 1.65 -7.22 -8.89
CA GLN A 65 2.70 -6.68 -8.02
C GLN A 65 2.30 -5.32 -7.41
N ASP A 66 1.67 -4.43 -8.19
CA ASP A 66 1.17 -3.15 -7.67
C ASP A 66 0.20 -3.38 -6.50
N PHE A 67 -0.76 -4.30 -6.64
CA PHE A 67 -1.71 -4.59 -5.56
C PHE A 67 -1.08 -5.31 -4.37
N LYS A 68 -0.09 -6.17 -4.61
CA LYS A 68 0.65 -6.87 -3.56
C LYS A 68 1.51 -5.91 -2.72
N SER A 69 1.92 -4.79 -3.28
CA SER A 69 2.76 -3.80 -2.59
C SER A 69 2.00 -2.99 -1.52
N PHE A 70 0.67 -2.97 -1.54
CA PHE A 70 -0.10 -2.21 -0.55
C PHE A 70 -0.08 -2.87 0.82
N GLY A 71 0.32 -2.11 1.85
CA GLY A 71 0.42 -2.59 3.22
C GLY A 71 -0.92 -2.96 3.87
N PHE A 72 -2.02 -2.35 3.44
CA PHE A 72 -3.33 -2.41 4.07
C PHE A 72 -4.33 -3.40 3.43
N VAL A 73 -3.92 -4.14 2.40
CA VAL A 73 -4.72 -5.21 1.78
C VAL A 73 -3.88 -6.43 1.49
N ASN A 74 -4.51 -7.61 1.49
CA ASN A 74 -3.98 -8.83 0.93
C ASN A 74 -4.69 -9.15 -0.37
N GLN A 75 -3.96 -9.64 -1.35
CA GLN A 75 -4.53 -10.19 -2.55
C GLN A 75 -4.86 -11.67 -2.33
N VAL A 76 -6.16 -12.01 -2.43
CA VAL A 76 -6.67 -13.36 -2.12
C VAL A 76 -6.24 -14.38 -3.17
N LYS A 77 -6.22 -13.97 -4.44
CA LYS A 77 -5.79 -14.82 -5.57
C LYS A 77 -5.22 -13.97 -6.70
N TYR A 78 -4.58 -14.64 -7.65
CA TYR A 78 -4.08 -13.99 -8.87
C TYR A 78 -5.21 -13.28 -9.62
N PRO A 79 -4.97 -12.14 -10.29
CA PRO A 79 -5.99 -11.41 -11.02
C PRO A 79 -6.67 -12.27 -12.09
N GLU A 80 -7.99 -12.19 -12.17
CA GLU A 80 -8.79 -12.85 -13.20
C GLU A 80 -9.08 -11.90 -14.35
N ILE A 81 -9.15 -12.45 -15.55
CA ILE A 81 -9.33 -11.68 -16.77
C ILE A 81 -10.68 -12.03 -17.37
N LEU A 82 -11.48 -11.02 -17.64
CA LEU A 82 -12.72 -11.15 -18.42
C LEU A 82 -12.53 -10.54 -19.79
N PHE A 83 -12.60 -11.37 -20.82
CA PHE A 83 -12.69 -10.96 -22.19
C PHE A 83 -14.14 -10.91 -22.65
N THR A 84 -14.57 -9.77 -23.13
CA THR A 84 -15.83 -9.63 -23.86
C THR A 84 -15.52 -9.29 -25.34
N LYS A 85 -16.53 -9.20 -26.19
CA LYS A 85 -16.33 -8.81 -27.59
C LYS A 85 -15.52 -7.51 -27.72
N ASP A 86 -15.85 -6.49 -26.90
CA ASP A 86 -15.33 -5.13 -27.06
C ASP A 86 -14.49 -4.65 -25.84
N SER A 87 -14.27 -5.49 -24.83
CA SER A 87 -13.54 -5.08 -23.65
C SER A 87 -12.72 -6.19 -23.00
N THR A 88 -11.62 -5.77 -22.38
CA THR A 88 -10.79 -6.61 -21.50
C THR A 88 -10.78 -5.99 -20.12
N ARG A 89 -11.24 -6.72 -19.13
CA ARG A 89 -11.32 -6.28 -17.74
C ARG A 89 -10.51 -7.20 -16.84
N ILE A 90 -9.82 -6.63 -15.86
CA ILE A 90 -9.10 -7.41 -14.85
C ILE A 90 -9.82 -7.27 -13.52
N TYR A 91 -10.09 -8.39 -12.87
CA TYR A 91 -10.65 -8.46 -11.52
C TYR A 91 -9.55 -8.79 -10.54
N VAL A 92 -9.37 -7.92 -9.55
CA VAL A 92 -8.44 -8.12 -8.45
C VAL A 92 -9.26 -8.39 -7.18
N TYR A 93 -8.95 -9.50 -6.52
CA TYR A 93 -9.65 -9.96 -5.32
C TYR A 93 -8.83 -9.58 -4.09
N LEU A 94 -9.38 -8.71 -3.27
CA LEU A 94 -8.71 -8.15 -2.11
C LEU A 94 -9.47 -8.44 -0.82
N GLU A 95 -8.73 -8.64 0.23
CA GLU A 95 -9.22 -8.64 1.61
C GLU A 95 -8.46 -7.59 2.43
N LYS A 96 -9.06 -7.16 3.53
CA LYS A 96 -8.42 -6.23 4.46
C LYS A 96 -7.26 -6.92 5.16
N LYS A 97 -6.10 -6.26 5.19
CA LYS A 97 -4.96 -6.65 6.02
C LYS A 97 -4.96 -5.82 7.31
N ASN A 98 -4.69 -6.46 8.43
CA ASN A 98 -4.45 -5.76 9.69
C ASN A 98 -3.01 -5.22 9.67
N SER A 99 -2.85 -3.99 9.25
CA SER A 99 -1.56 -3.30 9.09
C SER A 99 -1.30 -2.26 10.19
N ASN A 100 -2.29 -2.01 11.04
CA ASN A 100 -2.13 -1.13 12.18
C ASN A 100 -1.31 -1.84 13.26
N THR A 101 -0.29 -1.18 13.74
CA THR A 101 0.56 -1.69 14.83
C THR A 101 0.58 -0.70 15.97
N PHE A 102 0.58 -1.23 17.16
CA PHE A 102 0.77 -0.50 18.40
C PHE A 102 1.72 -1.33 19.28
N ASP A 103 2.80 -0.73 19.71
CA ASP A 103 3.74 -1.31 20.64
C ASP A 103 4.21 -0.24 21.62
N GLY A 104 4.50 -0.62 22.85
CA GLY A 104 5.00 0.31 23.83
C GLY A 104 4.87 -0.16 25.27
N PHE A 105 5.60 0.49 26.12
CA PHE A 105 5.44 0.40 27.55
C PHE A 105 5.68 1.75 28.20
N VAL A 106 5.11 1.94 29.40
CA VAL A 106 5.29 3.12 30.23
C VAL A 106 5.62 2.65 31.65
N GLY A 107 6.76 3.10 32.16
CA GLY A 107 7.22 2.85 33.51
C GLY A 107 7.39 4.15 34.28
N PHE A 108 7.42 4.02 35.59
CA PHE A 108 7.66 5.13 36.49
C PHE A 108 8.89 4.77 37.37
N SER A 109 9.77 5.73 37.54
CA SER A 109 10.93 5.61 38.42
C SER A 109 11.07 6.88 39.26
N ASN A 110 11.74 6.77 40.38
CA ASN A 110 12.14 7.93 41.18
C ASN A 110 13.58 8.29 40.81
N ASN A 111 13.83 9.55 40.53
CA ASN A 111 15.20 10.03 40.42
C ASN A 111 15.80 10.34 41.79
N GLU A 112 17.09 10.70 41.83
CA GLU A 112 17.84 11.00 43.04
C GLU A 112 17.19 12.11 43.90
N THR A 113 16.42 12.98 43.28
CA THR A 113 15.66 14.07 43.92
C THR A 113 14.26 13.67 44.37
N LYS A 114 13.95 12.34 44.40
CA LYS A 114 12.63 11.77 44.75
C LYS A 114 11.48 12.27 43.89
N LYS A 115 11.75 12.81 42.69
CA LYS A 115 10.71 13.15 41.70
C LYS A 115 10.37 11.94 40.88
N ILE A 116 9.09 11.73 40.66
CA ILE A 116 8.61 10.68 39.79
C ILE A 116 8.98 11.06 38.34
N THR A 117 9.68 10.17 37.68
CA THR A 117 10.07 10.30 36.28
C THR A 117 9.36 9.23 35.45
N LEU A 118 8.97 9.59 34.23
CA LEU A 118 8.34 8.70 33.26
C LEU A 118 9.41 8.15 32.33
N ASN A 119 9.46 6.83 32.17
CA ASN A 119 10.32 6.16 31.19
C ASN A 119 9.50 5.22 30.33
N GLY A 120 9.95 4.97 29.11
CA GLY A 120 9.26 4.08 28.20
C GLY A 120 9.29 4.53 26.74
N TYR A 121 8.55 3.80 25.94
CA TYR A 121 8.33 4.17 24.53
C TYR A 121 6.90 3.82 24.09
N LEU A 122 6.51 4.45 22.99
CA LEU A 122 5.27 4.18 22.29
C LEU A 122 5.58 4.24 20.79
N ASP A 123 5.20 3.18 20.07
CA ASP A 123 5.32 3.06 18.63
C ASP A 123 3.93 2.75 18.04
N LEU A 124 3.38 3.67 17.26
CA LEU A 124 2.07 3.56 16.64
C LEU A 124 2.21 3.75 15.13
N LYS A 125 1.70 2.79 14.36
CA LYS A 125 1.55 2.91 12.91
C LYS A 125 0.11 2.57 12.53
N LEU A 126 -0.52 3.48 11.80
CA LEU A 126 -1.89 3.35 11.32
C LEU A 126 -1.90 3.52 9.80
N GLU A 127 -2.50 2.56 9.11
CA GLU A 127 -2.59 2.55 7.65
C GLU A 127 -4.06 2.53 7.20
N ASN A 128 -4.39 3.40 6.27
CA ASN A 128 -5.69 3.46 5.62
C ASN A 128 -6.88 3.53 6.59
N ILE A 129 -6.74 4.27 7.70
CA ILE A 129 -7.83 4.47 8.67
C ILE A 129 -8.93 5.39 8.14
N LEU A 130 -8.56 6.36 7.29
CA LEU A 130 -9.47 7.33 6.63
C LEU A 130 -9.92 6.87 5.25
N VAL A 131 -9.56 5.64 4.82
CA VAL A 131 -9.91 5.07 3.50
C VAL A 131 -9.37 5.89 2.32
N SER A 132 -8.24 6.57 2.52
CA SER A 132 -7.51 7.33 1.48
C SER A 132 -6.15 6.72 1.15
N GLY A 133 -5.75 5.64 1.85
CA GLY A 133 -4.48 4.95 1.67
C GLY A 133 -3.33 5.63 2.41
N GLU A 134 -3.66 6.49 3.34
CA GLU A 134 -2.70 7.21 4.17
C GLU A 134 -1.97 6.31 5.16
N THR A 135 -0.76 6.75 5.55
CA THR A 135 0.01 6.17 6.65
C THR A 135 0.28 7.25 7.69
N LEU A 136 -0.08 6.96 8.93
CA LEU A 136 0.25 7.75 10.10
C LEU A 136 1.23 6.98 10.96
N SER A 137 2.32 7.61 11.39
CA SER A 137 3.27 7.01 12.32
C SER A 137 3.57 7.98 13.45
N LEU A 138 3.62 7.46 14.66
CA LEU A 138 3.99 8.20 15.86
C LEU A 138 4.92 7.33 16.69
N TYR A 139 6.08 7.88 17.02
CA TYR A 139 7.05 7.26 17.90
C TYR A 139 7.41 8.24 19.00
N TRP A 140 7.31 7.79 20.23
CA TRP A 140 7.73 8.53 21.41
C TRP A 140 8.59 7.63 22.28
N LYS A 141 9.67 8.19 22.83
CA LYS A 141 10.56 7.48 23.78
C LYS A 141 11.10 8.46 24.81
N THR A 142 11.22 8.00 26.04
CA THR A 142 11.94 8.70 27.10
C THR A 142 12.67 7.68 27.99
N ASP A 143 13.86 8.03 28.44
CA ASP A 143 14.67 7.20 29.36
C ASP A 143 14.37 7.46 30.84
N GLY A 144 13.45 8.38 31.12
CA GLY A 144 13.08 8.77 32.48
C GLY A 144 13.95 9.90 33.06
N ASN A 145 15.06 10.22 32.39
CA ASN A 145 15.92 11.36 32.73
C ASN A 145 15.62 12.51 31.76
N ASP A 146 16.62 12.95 31.05
CA ASP A 146 16.48 14.13 30.20
C ASP A 146 16.30 13.80 28.70
N GLN A 147 16.60 12.54 28.31
CA GLN A 147 16.49 12.18 26.91
C GLN A 147 15.05 11.86 26.49
N LYS A 148 14.59 12.60 25.49
CA LYS A 148 13.26 12.42 24.89
C LYS A 148 13.34 12.45 23.40
N THR A 149 12.70 11.50 22.77
CA THR A 149 12.55 11.43 21.32
C THR A 149 11.09 11.42 20.97
N PHE A 150 10.69 12.28 20.04
CA PHE A 150 9.36 12.28 19.44
C PHE A 150 9.52 12.32 17.94
N LYS A 151 8.81 11.42 17.23
CA LYS A 151 8.72 11.43 15.78
C LYS A 151 7.26 11.26 15.39
N ALA A 152 6.79 12.08 14.47
CA ALA A 152 5.48 11.92 13.88
C ALA A 152 5.59 12.09 12.37
N SER A 153 4.87 11.28 11.60
CA SER A 153 4.78 11.44 10.16
C SER A 153 3.39 11.13 9.64
N ILE A 154 3.01 11.82 8.59
CA ILE A 154 1.83 11.55 7.79
C ILE A 154 2.25 11.42 6.33
N GLU A 155 1.77 10.38 5.66
CA GLU A 155 1.95 10.15 4.24
C GLU A 155 0.58 10.02 3.57
N LEU A 156 0.33 10.87 2.58
CA LEU A 156 -0.89 10.93 1.78
C LEU A 156 -0.52 10.69 0.32
N PRO A 157 -0.67 9.49 -0.23
CA PRO A 157 -0.10 9.12 -1.53
C PRO A 157 -0.76 9.78 -2.73
N TYR A 158 -2.03 10.19 -2.59
CA TYR A 158 -2.79 10.79 -3.70
C TYR A 158 -3.66 11.95 -3.21
N LEU A 159 -3.11 13.16 -3.28
CA LEU A 159 -3.85 14.38 -2.94
C LEU A 159 -4.83 14.75 -4.07
N PHE A 160 -6.02 15.12 -3.71
CA PHE A 160 -7.04 15.66 -4.63
C PHE A 160 -7.29 14.79 -5.88
N LYS A 161 -7.12 13.45 -5.77
CA LYS A 161 -7.24 12.49 -6.88
C LYS A 161 -6.19 12.70 -7.99
N THR A 162 -5.08 13.35 -7.67
CA THR A 162 -3.91 13.51 -8.54
C THR A 162 -2.88 12.40 -8.26
N PRO A 163 -1.87 12.20 -9.12
CA PRO A 163 -0.75 11.30 -8.83
C PRO A 163 0.29 11.91 -7.86
N ILE A 164 -0.03 13.04 -7.24
CA ILE A 164 0.85 13.73 -6.30
C ILE A 164 0.57 13.23 -4.89
N GLY A 165 1.61 12.82 -4.19
CA GLY A 165 1.57 12.49 -2.76
C GLY A 165 2.10 13.64 -1.92
N LEU A 166 1.86 13.57 -0.63
CA LEU A 166 2.45 14.44 0.39
C LEU A 166 2.95 13.56 1.53
N LYS A 167 4.20 13.73 1.90
CA LYS A 167 4.76 13.16 3.11
C LYS A 167 5.30 14.27 3.98
N THR A 168 4.84 14.32 5.21
CA THR A 168 5.31 15.29 6.20
C THR A 168 5.80 14.54 7.42
N GLN A 169 6.95 14.92 7.94
CA GLN A 169 7.48 14.36 9.18
C GLN A 169 8.09 15.44 10.07
N ILE A 170 7.96 15.22 11.36
CA ILE A 170 8.62 15.99 12.40
C ILE A 170 9.37 15.03 13.32
N GLN A 171 10.59 15.38 13.67
CA GLN A 171 11.39 14.68 14.67
C GLN A 171 11.91 15.70 15.67
N VAL A 172 11.64 15.46 16.93
CA VAL A 172 12.18 16.25 18.04
C VAL A 172 13.03 15.30 18.90
N PHE A 173 14.26 15.68 19.10
CA PHE A 173 15.16 15.02 20.04
C PHE A 173 15.60 16.05 21.07
N ARG A 174 15.44 15.72 22.34
CA ARG A 174 15.92 16.51 23.48
C ARG A 174 16.82 15.60 24.31
N GLN A 175 18.01 16.10 24.64
CA GLN A 175 18.97 15.38 25.46
C GLN A 175 18.91 15.82 26.94
N ASP A 176 18.75 17.14 27.15
CA ASP A 176 18.64 17.74 28.47
C ASP A 176 17.90 19.10 28.36
N THR A 177 18.01 19.94 29.37
CA THR A 177 17.40 21.29 29.34
C THR A 177 18.11 22.25 28.38
N THR A 178 19.32 21.93 27.93
CA THR A 178 20.17 22.82 27.13
C THR A 178 20.23 22.44 25.66
N PHE A 179 20.00 21.16 25.30
CA PHE A 179 20.09 20.68 23.93
C PHE A 179 18.77 20.11 23.41
N GLN A 180 18.27 20.72 22.36
CA GLN A 180 17.12 20.22 21.57
C GLN A 180 17.42 20.33 20.08
N ASN A 181 17.13 19.26 19.35
CA ASN A 181 17.21 19.23 17.88
C ASN A 181 15.82 18.93 17.32
N THR A 182 15.35 19.78 16.43
CA THR A 182 14.09 19.59 15.73
C THR A 182 14.35 19.54 14.23
N LYS A 183 13.85 18.47 13.57
CA LYS A 183 13.92 18.28 12.12
C LYS A 183 12.50 18.19 11.58
N THR A 184 12.22 18.93 10.54
CA THR A 184 10.97 18.85 9.77
C THR A 184 11.32 18.59 8.32
N ALA A 185 10.62 17.67 7.66
CA ALA A 185 10.74 17.42 6.25
C ALA A 185 9.35 17.35 5.61
N ILE A 186 9.27 17.83 4.37
CA ILE A 186 8.07 17.77 3.51
C ILE A 186 8.57 17.29 2.16
N ASP A 187 8.00 16.17 1.67
CA ASP A 187 8.32 15.53 0.40
C ASP A 187 7.08 15.46 -0.50
#